data_d7a136537494409ba6436ed9fe319832
#
_entry.id   d7a136537494409ba6436ed9fe319832
#
_cell.length_a   1.000
_cell.length_b   1.000
_cell.length_c   1.000
_cell.angle_alpha   90.00
_cell.angle_beta   90.00
_cell.angle_gamma   90.00
#
_symmetry.space_group_name_H-M   'P 1'
#
loop_
_entity.id
_entity.type
_entity.pdbx_description
1 polymer ?
#
loop_
_entity_poly.entity_id
_entity_poly.type
_entity_poly.pdbx_seq_one_letter_code
_entity_poly.pdbx_strand_id
1 'polypeptide(L)'
;MSEKSENSETPGTPTPSGTPPGPQPEPIRFFGTTWVDHDGGYGLRRVGVAVGSLATAVAACFVLRFAFQGLEIAEVGSLVGMLVIVMFAICSAIAFRKTWEGFGARPKDPAREDTLRGLKSIGFIGSLLAYFFRSFIEAPGEKLRRAEYESARAQFEKRRSSRTGNPAARKRPKRR
;
A
#
# COMPACT_ATOMS: atom_id res chain seq x y z
N MET A 1 -8.23 53.27 4.45
CA MET A 1 -9.56 52.72 4.70
C MET A 1 -9.93 51.91 3.47
N SER A 2 -9.77 50.63 3.51
CA SER A 2 -10.26 49.71 2.48
C SER A 2 -10.47 48.37 3.18
N GLU A 3 -11.73 48.02 3.38
CA GLU A 3 -12.21 46.83 4.02
C GLU A 3 -11.93 45.62 3.13
N LYS A 4 -11.27 44.65 3.71
CA LYS A 4 -11.02 43.34 3.13
C LYS A 4 -12.23 42.45 3.44
N SER A 5 -13.06 42.21 2.44
CA SER A 5 -14.17 41.26 2.55
C SER A 5 -13.64 39.85 2.70
N GLU A 6 -13.77 39.34 3.89
CA GLU A 6 -13.54 37.94 4.24
C GLU A 6 -14.74 37.11 3.76
N ASN A 7 -14.52 36.34 2.72
CA ASN A 7 -15.51 35.42 2.19
C ASN A 7 -15.49 34.15 3.07
N SER A 8 -16.35 34.11 4.07
CA SER A 8 -16.58 32.94 4.91
C SER A 8 -17.37 31.90 4.11
N GLU A 9 -16.67 30.93 3.52
CA GLU A 9 -17.29 29.73 3.02
C GLU A 9 -17.82 28.90 4.20
N THR A 10 -19.12 28.95 4.38
CA THR A 10 -19.87 28.11 5.31
C THR A 10 -19.73 26.66 4.87
N PRO A 11 -19.26 25.74 5.76
CA PRO A 11 -19.26 24.31 5.44
C PRO A 11 -20.70 23.85 5.25
N GLY A 12 -21.04 23.43 4.04
CA GLY A 12 -22.36 22.88 3.71
C GLY A 12 -22.73 21.76 4.65
N THR A 13 -23.81 21.96 5.40
CA THR A 13 -24.47 20.97 6.23
C THR A 13 -24.81 19.74 5.39
N PRO A 14 -24.35 18.52 5.72
CA PRO A 14 -24.73 17.33 4.99
C PRO A 14 -26.21 17.05 5.25
N THR A 15 -27.01 17.11 4.20
CA THR A 15 -28.42 16.69 4.22
C THR A 15 -28.49 15.23 4.65
N PRO A 16 -29.26 14.84 5.67
CA PRO A 16 -29.36 13.46 6.11
C PRO A 16 -30.31 12.69 5.18
N SER A 17 -29.84 12.27 4.03
CA SER A 17 -30.52 11.27 3.20
C SER A 17 -30.14 9.86 3.68
N GLY A 18 -30.93 9.35 4.45
CA GLY A 18 -31.38 8.12 5.03
C GLY A 18 -30.83 6.77 4.56
N THR A 19 -29.59 6.56 4.22
CA THR A 19 -28.98 5.21 4.22
C THR A 19 -27.52 5.36 4.64
N PRO A 20 -27.04 4.66 5.67
CA PRO A 20 -25.62 4.73 6.02
C PRO A 20 -24.80 4.39 4.80
N PRO A 21 -23.79 5.22 4.45
CA PRO A 21 -22.94 4.96 3.30
C PRO A 21 -22.30 3.59 3.47
N GLY A 22 -22.34 2.77 2.41
CA GLY A 22 -21.69 1.46 2.39
C GLY A 22 -20.19 1.58 2.61
N PRO A 23 -19.47 0.49 2.79
CA PRO A 23 -18.02 0.50 2.92
C PRO A 23 -17.41 1.18 1.70
N GLN A 24 -16.54 2.16 1.95
CA GLN A 24 -15.84 2.87 0.91
C GLN A 24 -14.49 2.21 0.64
N PRO A 25 -14.04 2.14 -0.64
CA PRO A 25 -12.74 1.57 -0.97
C PRO A 25 -11.62 2.45 -0.44
N GLU A 26 -10.67 1.86 0.29
CA GLU A 26 -9.50 2.58 0.79
C GLU A 26 -8.55 2.91 -0.36
N PRO A 27 -8.01 4.16 -0.42
CA PRO A 27 -7.08 4.56 -1.47
C PRO A 27 -5.75 3.83 -1.33
N ILE A 28 -5.21 3.35 -2.47
CA ILE A 28 -3.86 2.79 -2.55
C ILE A 28 -2.88 3.91 -2.88
N ARG A 29 -1.71 3.91 -2.25
CA ARG A 29 -0.64 4.85 -2.53
C ARG A 29 -0.31 4.83 -4.04
N PHE A 30 -0.26 5.98 -4.68
CA PHE A 30 -0.06 6.21 -6.12
C PHE A 30 -1.27 5.88 -7.03
N PHE A 31 -2.21 5.03 -6.62
CA PHE A 31 -3.34 4.60 -7.43
C PHE A 31 -4.67 5.22 -6.99
N GLY A 32 -4.76 5.75 -5.75
CA GLY A 32 -6.03 6.23 -5.20
C GLY A 32 -7.06 5.10 -5.16
N THR A 33 -8.28 5.35 -5.61
CA THR A 33 -9.40 4.39 -5.70
C THR A 33 -9.55 3.76 -7.09
N THR A 34 -8.68 4.09 -8.07
CA THR A 34 -8.76 3.59 -9.46
C THR A 34 -8.59 2.07 -9.58
N TRP A 35 -8.14 1.41 -8.52
CA TRP A 35 -8.00 -0.04 -8.45
C TRP A 35 -9.34 -0.80 -8.41
N VAL A 36 -10.45 -0.13 -8.09
CA VAL A 36 -11.78 -0.77 -8.00
C VAL A 36 -12.26 -1.18 -9.39
N ASP A 37 -12.26 -0.22 -10.32
CA ASP A 37 -12.81 -0.40 -11.67
C ASP A 37 -11.72 -0.36 -12.76
N HIS A 38 -10.44 -0.20 -12.38
CA HIS A 38 -9.28 -0.08 -13.27
C HIS A 38 -9.39 1.08 -14.27
N ASP A 39 -10.11 2.14 -13.90
CA ASP A 39 -10.31 3.36 -14.68
C ASP A 39 -9.32 4.48 -14.34
N GLY A 40 -9.58 5.70 -14.81
CA GLY A 40 -8.85 6.91 -14.39
C GLY A 40 -7.33 6.85 -14.55
N GLY A 41 -6.83 6.13 -15.56
CA GLY A 41 -5.39 6.04 -15.84
C GLY A 41 -4.65 4.99 -15.01
N TYR A 42 -5.35 3.99 -14.46
CA TYR A 42 -4.76 2.88 -13.72
C TYR A 42 -3.55 2.24 -14.42
N GLY A 43 -3.68 1.92 -15.73
CA GLY A 43 -2.60 1.35 -16.54
C GLY A 43 -1.36 2.27 -16.60
N LEU A 44 -1.56 3.57 -16.83
CA LEU A 44 -0.48 4.54 -16.89
C LEU A 44 0.26 4.67 -15.55
N ARG A 45 -0.49 4.73 -14.45
CA ARG A 45 0.08 4.77 -13.10
C ARG A 45 0.88 3.51 -12.78
N ARG A 46 0.41 2.36 -13.22
CA ARG A 46 1.08 1.07 -13.08
C ARG A 46 2.41 1.03 -13.84
N VAL A 47 2.43 1.49 -15.09
CA VAL A 47 3.65 1.66 -15.88
C VAL A 47 4.59 2.67 -15.22
N GLY A 48 4.05 3.80 -14.72
CA GLY A 48 4.83 4.80 -14.00
C GLY A 48 5.53 4.24 -12.76
N VAL A 49 4.85 3.43 -11.96
CA VAL A 49 5.45 2.75 -10.79
C VAL A 49 6.50 1.74 -11.21
N ALA A 50 6.25 0.95 -12.27
CA ALA A 50 7.22 -0.02 -12.79
C ALA A 50 8.50 0.69 -13.28
N VAL A 51 8.36 1.67 -14.15
CA VAL A 51 9.50 2.42 -14.71
C VAL A 51 10.23 3.20 -13.62
N GLY A 52 9.49 3.87 -12.74
CA GLY A 52 10.06 4.65 -11.63
C GLY A 52 10.86 3.78 -10.66
N SER A 53 10.32 2.61 -10.28
CA SER A 53 11.03 1.68 -9.38
C SER A 53 12.27 1.09 -10.04
N LEU A 54 12.22 0.75 -11.31
CA LEU A 54 13.37 0.25 -12.06
C LEU A 54 14.45 1.33 -12.21
N ALA A 55 14.07 2.53 -12.64
CA ALA A 55 15.00 3.65 -12.80
C ALA A 55 15.70 3.99 -11.47
N THR A 56 14.94 4.00 -10.36
CA THR A 56 15.51 4.23 -9.03
C THR A 56 16.44 3.10 -8.61
N ALA A 57 16.10 1.84 -8.91
CA ALA A 57 16.98 0.70 -8.62
C ALA A 57 18.29 0.78 -9.40
N VAL A 58 18.24 1.15 -10.68
CA VAL A 58 19.44 1.34 -11.52
C VAL A 58 20.31 2.49 -10.97
N ALA A 59 19.71 3.64 -10.66
CA ALA A 59 20.42 4.77 -10.05
C ALA A 59 21.09 4.36 -8.73
N ALA A 60 20.40 3.59 -7.89
CA ALA A 60 20.93 3.04 -6.67
C ALA A 60 22.12 2.11 -6.89
N CYS A 61 22.10 1.27 -7.92
CA CYS A 61 23.23 0.43 -8.30
C CYS A 61 24.47 1.27 -8.68
N PHE A 62 24.29 2.39 -9.39
CA PHE A 62 25.38 3.30 -9.69
C PHE A 62 25.97 3.92 -8.41
N VAL A 63 25.11 4.38 -7.48
CA VAL A 63 25.58 4.92 -6.19
C VAL A 63 26.38 3.87 -5.41
N LEU A 64 25.89 2.63 -5.36
CA LEU A 64 26.63 1.53 -4.71
C LEU A 64 27.96 1.23 -5.40
N ARG A 65 28.00 1.28 -6.73
CA ARG A 65 29.24 1.10 -7.48
C ARG A 65 30.28 2.16 -7.08
N PHE A 66 29.87 3.45 -7.01
CA PHE A 66 30.77 4.52 -6.56
C PHE A 66 31.22 4.33 -5.10
N ALA A 67 30.29 3.94 -4.21
CA ALA A 67 30.64 3.65 -2.83
C ALA A 67 31.65 2.50 -2.72
N PHE A 68 31.50 1.46 -3.54
CA PHE A 68 32.42 0.32 -3.57
C PHE A 68 33.80 0.72 -4.10
N GLN A 69 33.89 1.55 -5.15
CA GLN A 69 35.15 2.12 -5.62
C GLN A 69 35.87 2.93 -4.55
N GLY A 70 35.12 3.67 -3.71
CA GLY A 70 35.70 4.37 -2.55
C GLY A 70 36.33 3.43 -1.52
N LEU A 71 35.75 2.25 -1.30
CA LEU A 71 36.31 1.20 -0.43
C LEU A 71 37.59 0.58 -1.01
N GLU A 72 37.67 0.42 -2.32
CA GLU A 72 38.88 -0.05 -3.01
C GLU A 72 40.04 0.95 -2.87
N ILE A 73 39.76 2.24 -3.04
CA ILE A 73 40.75 3.32 -2.86
C ILE A 73 41.26 3.40 -1.40
N ALA A 74 40.39 3.07 -0.42
CA ALA A 74 40.74 3.03 1.01
C ALA A 74 41.56 1.78 1.40
N GLU A 75 41.96 0.93 0.43
CA GLU A 75 42.72 -0.32 0.64
C GLU A 75 42.12 -1.24 1.71
N VAL A 76 40.82 -1.18 1.90
CA VAL A 76 40.06 -2.07 2.79
C VAL A 76 40.09 -3.47 2.21
N GLY A 77 40.92 -4.34 2.71
CA GLY A 77 41.26 -5.64 2.13
C GLY A 77 40.12 -6.40 1.47
N SER A 78 40.42 -7.19 0.45
CA SER A 78 39.49 -7.91 -0.42
C SER A 78 38.41 -8.71 0.33
N LEU A 79 38.70 -9.28 1.49
CA LEU A 79 37.74 -10.01 2.31
C LEU A 79 36.61 -9.12 2.85
N VAL A 80 36.95 -7.88 3.26
CA VAL A 80 35.93 -6.94 3.76
C VAL A 80 35.02 -6.48 2.63
N GLY A 81 35.58 -6.19 1.45
CA GLY A 81 34.79 -5.85 0.26
C GLY A 81 33.81 -6.97 -0.10
N MET A 82 34.27 -8.21 -0.12
CA MET A 82 33.41 -9.37 -0.38
C MET A 82 32.30 -9.51 0.67
N LEU A 83 32.61 -9.34 1.96
CA LEU A 83 31.64 -9.43 3.05
C LEU A 83 30.54 -8.36 2.90
N VAL A 84 30.91 -7.12 2.55
CA VAL A 84 29.96 -6.02 2.33
C VAL A 84 29.00 -6.37 1.19
N ILE A 85 29.51 -6.90 0.07
CA ILE A 85 28.67 -7.30 -1.07
C ILE A 85 27.70 -8.40 -0.67
N VAL A 86 28.17 -9.44 0.03
CA VAL A 86 27.34 -10.58 0.46
C VAL A 86 26.28 -10.10 1.44
N MET A 87 26.65 -9.29 2.45
CA MET A 87 25.69 -8.71 3.38
C MET A 87 24.61 -7.89 2.68
N PHE A 88 25.00 -7.04 1.73
CA PHE A 88 24.06 -6.23 0.98
C PHE A 88 23.11 -7.09 0.12
N ALA A 89 23.64 -8.14 -0.52
CA ALA A 89 22.83 -9.08 -1.30
C ALA A 89 21.80 -9.80 -0.42
N ILE A 90 22.20 -10.28 0.77
CA ILE A 90 21.30 -10.93 1.72
C ILE A 90 20.22 -9.95 2.20
N CYS A 91 20.60 -8.73 2.60
CA CYS A 91 19.65 -7.70 3.02
C CYS A 91 18.65 -7.36 1.89
N SER A 92 19.12 -7.27 0.64
CA SER A 92 18.26 -7.01 -0.52
C SER A 92 17.30 -8.17 -0.79
N ALA A 93 17.74 -9.41 -0.68
CA ALA A 93 16.87 -10.58 -0.83
C ALA A 93 15.79 -10.64 0.26
N ILE A 94 16.15 -10.36 1.52
CA ILE A 94 15.19 -10.30 2.62
C ILE A 94 14.20 -9.14 2.42
N ALA A 95 14.68 -7.97 2.03
CA ALA A 95 13.85 -6.80 1.76
C ALA A 95 12.87 -7.07 0.60
N PHE A 96 13.34 -7.70 -0.49
CA PHE A 96 12.48 -8.15 -1.59
C PHE A 96 11.35 -9.04 -1.09
N ARG A 97 11.71 -10.13 -0.40
CA ARG A 97 10.75 -11.11 0.11
C ARG A 97 9.73 -10.47 1.04
N LYS A 98 10.17 -9.66 2.00
CA LYS A 98 9.29 -8.99 2.96
C LYS A 98 8.38 -7.95 2.32
N THR A 99 8.87 -7.22 1.33
CA THR A 99 8.05 -6.28 0.56
C THR A 99 7.01 -7.03 -0.26
N TRP A 100 7.41 -8.14 -0.88
CA TRP A 100 6.51 -9.00 -1.65
C TRP A 100 5.38 -9.61 -0.79
N GLU A 101 5.72 -10.15 0.38
CA GLU A 101 4.74 -10.67 1.34
C GLU A 101 3.75 -9.57 1.80
N GLY A 102 4.25 -8.35 2.02
CA GLY A 102 3.45 -7.19 2.44
C GLY A 102 2.41 -6.72 1.41
N PHE A 103 2.55 -7.06 0.14
CA PHE A 103 1.52 -6.77 -0.87
C PHE A 103 0.29 -7.68 -0.77
N GLY A 104 0.40 -8.83 -0.14
CA GLY A 104 -0.67 -9.82 -0.05
C GLY A 104 -1.30 -10.01 1.33
N ALA A 105 -0.63 -9.56 2.39
CA ALA A 105 -1.10 -9.74 3.76
C ALA A 105 -0.64 -8.61 4.68
N ARG A 106 -1.48 -8.25 5.66
CA ARG A 106 -1.05 -7.33 6.72
C ARG A 106 -0.02 -8.04 7.63
N PRO A 107 1.01 -7.31 8.09
CA PRO A 107 1.96 -7.86 9.03
C PRO A 107 1.25 -8.28 10.32
N LYS A 108 1.59 -9.49 10.78
CA LYS A 108 0.99 -10.05 11.99
C LYS A 108 1.52 -9.41 13.29
N ASP A 109 2.68 -8.77 13.19
CA ASP A 109 3.43 -8.30 14.35
C ASP A 109 4.09 -6.94 14.06
N PRO A 110 3.50 -5.80 14.54
CA PRO A 110 4.02 -4.47 14.25
C PRO A 110 5.41 -4.23 14.87
N ALA A 111 5.71 -4.81 16.04
CA ALA A 111 7.03 -4.66 16.69
C ALA A 111 8.15 -5.29 15.85
N ARG A 112 7.88 -6.38 15.17
CA ARG A 112 8.82 -7.04 14.26
C ARG A 112 9.04 -6.25 12.98
N GLU A 113 8.06 -5.45 12.57
CA GLU A 113 8.20 -4.56 11.41
C GLU A 113 9.21 -3.44 11.65
N ASP A 114 9.25 -2.86 12.85
CA ASP A 114 10.20 -1.79 13.17
C ASP A 114 11.65 -2.30 13.13
N THR A 115 11.91 -3.51 13.63
CA THR A 115 13.22 -4.15 13.53
C THR A 115 13.61 -4.40 12.06
N LEU A 116 12.65 -4.80 11.22
CA LEU A 116 12.88 -5.04 9.80
C LEU A 116 12.98 -3.75 8.97
N ARG A 117 12.56 -2.62 9.50
CA ARG A 117 12.64 -1.32 8.80
C ARG A 117 14.09 -0.95 8.50
N GLY A 118 15.00 -1.11 9.47
CA GLY A 118 16.44 -0.91 9.27
C GLY A 118 17.01 -1.83 8.18
N LEU A 119 16.63 -3.10 8.22
CA LEU A 119 17.06 -4.08 7.22
C LEU A 119 16.53 -3.76 5.80
N LYS A 120 15.27 -3.28 5.72
CA LYS A 120 14.67 -2.81 4.45
C LYS A 120 15.37 -1.55 3.91
N SER A 121 15.85 -0.67 4.78
CA SER A 121 16.58 0.53 4.35
C SER A 121 17.95 0.21 3.76
N ILE A 122 18.66 -0.80 4.28
CA ILE A 122 19.93 -1.28 3.72
C ILE A 122 19.67 -2.03 2.40
N GLY A 123 18.69 -2.92 2.38
CA GLY A 123 18.31 -3.73 1.22
C GLY A 123 17.28 -3.07 0.30
N PHE A 124 17.24 -1.74 0.21
CA PHE A 124 16.18 -1.00 -0.50
C PHE A 124 16.05 -1.36 -1.98
N ILE A 125 17.15 -1.77 -2.64
CA ILE A 125 17.11 -2.26 -4.03
C ILE A 125 16.19 -3.48 -4.15
N GLY A 126 16.25 -4.41 -3.20
CA GLY A 126 15.32 -5.54 -3.17
C GLY A 126 13.86 -5.11 -3.08
N SER A 127 13.56 -4.10 -2.26
CA SER A 127 12.20 -3.54 -2.19
C SER A 127 11.76 -2.90 -3.50
N LEU A 128 12.63 -2.13 -4.18
CA LEU A 128 12.35 -1.53 -5.49
C LEU A 128 12.08 -2.59 -6.56
N LEU A 129 12.85 -3.67 -6.57
CA LEU A 129 12.60 -4.80 -7.46
C LEU A 129 11.28 -5.49 -7.18
N ALA A 130 10.88 -5.61 -5.90
CA ALA A 130 9.57 -6.15 -5.55
C ALA A 130 8.43 -5.28 -6.09
N TYR A 131 8.52 -3.94 -6.01
CA TYR A 131 7.56 -3.02 -6.63
C TYR A 131 7.54 -3.16 -8.15
N PHE A 132 8.71 -3.26 -8.79
CA PHE A 132 8.84 -3.45 -10.22
C PHE A 132 8.12 -4.71 -10.68
N PHE A 133 8.48 -5.88 -10.14
CA PHE A 133 7.87 -7.15 -10.53
C PHE A 133 6.38 -7.21 -10.20
N ARG A 134 5.97 -6.66 -9.05
CA ARG A 134 4.55 -6.64 -8.68
C ARG A 134 3.72 -5.80 -9.63
N SER A 135 4.27 -4.72 -10.15
CA SER A 135 3.59 -3.85 -11.13
C SER A 135 3.28 -4.56 -12.45
N PHE A 136 3.94 -5.68 -12.80
CA PHE A 136 3.57 -6.50 -13.96
C PHE A 136 2.33 -7.36 -13.72
N ILE A 137 2.04 -7.72 -12.48
CA ILE A 137 0.91 -8.59 -12.14
C ILE A 137 -0.32 -7.74 -11.83
N GLU A 138 -0.19 -6.83 -10.86
CA GLU A 138 -1.27 -5.94 -10.41
C GLU A 138 -0.68 -4.74 -9.66
N ALA A 139 -1.50 -3.73 -9.32
CA ALA A 139 -1.02 -2.61 -8.51
C ALA A 139 -0.53 -3.11 -7.14
N PRO A 140 0.64 -2.62 -6.66
CA PRO A 140 1.19 -3.02 -5.37
C PRO A 140 0.21 -2.77 -4.22
N GLY A 141 -0.23 -3.85 -3.55
CA GLY A 141 -1.21 -3.81 -2.45
C GLY A 141 -2.68 -3.93 -2.87
N GLU A 142 -3.01 -4.01 -4.16
CA GLU A 142 -4.39 -4.13 -4.65
C GLU A 142 -5.07 -5.39 -4.10
N LYS A 143 -4.42 -6.55 -4.16
CA LYS A 143 -4.96 -7.82 -3.69
C LYS A 143 -5.43 -7.74 -2.23
N LEU A 144 -4.66 -7.11 -1.37
CA LEU A 144 -5.00 -6.96 0.04
C LEU A 144 -6.23 -6.04 0.20
N ARG A 145 -6.20 -4.86 -0.46
CA ARG A 145 -7.29 -3.88 -0.38
C ARG A 145 -8.59 -4.39 -0.97
N ARG A 146 -8.50 -5.13 -2.08
CA ARG A 146 -9.66 -5.76 -2.70
C ARG A 146 -10.30 -6.79 -1.77
N ALA A 147 -9.53 -7.68 -1.16
CA ALA A 147 -10.02 -8.66 -0.20
C ALA A 147 -10.67 -8.00 1.04
N GLU A 148 -10.06 -6.92 1.57
CA GLU A 148 -10.62 -6.16 2.69
C GLU A 148 -11.94 -5.47 2.30
N TYR A 149 -12.00 -4.83 1.14
CA TYR A 149 -13.20 -4.17 0.63
C TYR A 149 -14.35 -5.15 0.38
N GLU A 150 -14.08 -6.28 -0.28
CA GLU A 150 -15.07 -7.32 -0.55
C GLU A 150 -15.61 -7.93 0.74
N SER A 151 -14.75 -8.19 1.73
CA SER A 151 -15.16 -8.69 3.04
C SER A 151 -16.03 -7.67 3.81
N ALA A 152 -15.66 -6.40 3.77
CA ALA A 152 -16.44 -5.33 4.39
C ALA A 152 -17.82 -5.16 3.70
N ARG A 153 -17.84 -5.23 2.37
CA ARG A 153 -19.06 -5.17 1.58
C ARG A 153 -20.00 -6.35 1.90
N ALA A 154 -19.48 -7.56 1.94
CA ALA A 154 -20.26 -8.74 2.29
C ALA A 154 -20.84 -8.65 3.72
N GLN A 155 -20.07 -8.15 4.68
CA GLN A 155 -20.55 -7.91 6.04
C GLN A 155 -21.65 -6.83 6.08
N PHE A 156 -21.49 -5.77 5.32
CA PHE A 156 -22.48 -4.69 5.24
C PHE A 156 -23.81 -5.21 4.63
N GLU A 157 -23.74 -5.94 3.53
CA GLU A 157 -24.90 -6.55 2.87
C GLU A 157 -25.63 -7.53 3.82
N LYS A 158 -24.86 -8.35 4.55
CA LYS A 158 -25.42 -9.28 5.56
C LYS A 158 -26.10 -8.54 6.70
N ARG A 159 -25.52 -7.45 7.19
CA ARG A 159 -26.15 -6.61 8.24
C ARG A 159 -27.38 -5.89 7.70
N ARG A 160 -27.38 -5.43 6.46
CA ARG A 160 -28.49 -4.77 5.82
C ARG A 160 -29.66 -5.76 5.62
N SER A 161 -29.40 -6.94 5.10
CA SER A 161 -30.43 -7.99 4.91
C SER A 161 -31.05 -8.44 6.23
N SER A 162 -30.26 -8.57 7.32
CA SER A 162 -30.77 -8.91 8.64
C SER A 162 -31.60 -7.79 9.28
N ARG A 163 -31.35 -6.50 8.93
CA ARG A 163 -32.14 -5.36 9.38
C ARG A 163 -33.43 -5.15 8.58
N THR A 164 -33.45 -5.56 7.32
CA THR A 164 -34.62 -5.44 6.42
C THR A 164 -35.61 -6.58 6.63
N GLY A 165 -35.33 -7.56 7.49
CA GLY A 165 -36.29 -8.54 7.98
C GLY A 165 -37.44 -7.81 8.66
N ASN A 166 -38.59 -7.78 8.01
CA ASN A 166 -39.81 -7.08 8.37
C ASN A 166 -40.15 -7.20 9.87
N PRO A 167 -40.06 -6.14 10.68
CA PRO A 167 -40.42 -6.22 12.10
C PRO A 167 -41.88 -6.54 12.33
N ALA A 168 -42.77 -6.39 11.31
CA ALA A 168 -44.18 -6.78 11.35
C ALA A 168 -44.37 -8.30 11.22
N ALA A 169 -43.39 -9.06 10.74
CA ALA A 169 -43.43 -10.52 10.70
C ALA A 169 -43.06 -11.17 12.04
N ARG A 170 -42.64 -10.38 13.05
CA ARG A 170 -42.41 -10.86 14.39
C ARG A 170 -43.79 -11.11 15.03
N LYS A 171 -44.25 -12.31 14.86
CA LYS A 171 -45.34 -13.02 15.52
C LYS A 171 -46.26 -12.16 16.41
N ARG A 172 -47.47 -11.90 15.94
CA ARG A 172 -48.61 -11.69 16.83
C ARG A 172 -48.61 -12.87 17.82
N PRO A 173 -48.59 -12.64 19.14
CA PRO A 173 -48.79 -13.71 20.11
C PRO A 173 -50.19 -14.27 19.86
N LYS A 174 -50.26 -15.59 19.65
CA LYS A 174 -51.51 -16.32 19.52
C LYS A 174 -52.23 -16.19 20.87
N ARG A 175 -53.20 -15.27 20.96
CA ARG A 175 -54.13 -15.23 22.11
C ARG A 175 -54.89 -16.57 22.09
N ARG A 176 -54.70 -17.35 23.13
CA ARG A 176 -55.64 -18.41 23.55
C ARG A 176 -56.77 -17.78 24.31
#